data_51289b4576f2d45603f47536fb71fdc6
#
_entry.id   51289b4576f2d45603f47536fb71fdc6
#
_cell.length_a   1.000
_cell.length_b   1.000
_cell.length_c   1.000
_cell.angle_alpha   90.00
_cell.angle_beta   90.00
_cell.angle_gamma   90.00
#
_symmetry.space_group_name_H-M   'P 1'
#
loop_
_entity.id
_entity.type
_entity.pdbx_description
1 polymer ?
#
loop_
_entity_poly.entity_id
_entity_poly.type
_entity_poly.pdbx_seq_one_letter_code
_entity_poly.pdbx_strand_id
1 'polypeptide(L)'
;STQGYSSAASDVYKRQILFGGPLSAGKGLIRTYVDDAAEDEVIETAIRVHSAYRIPEGLVPRMEKLCHILRDADKIDILRVNVDVPLEEIYNTTTEELRNAAVTQAVMDSFYEHHATLRSIKRTPVDHVVGHISLVFELVFPESVRIVKEQGYLEKLLHFESRNAVTNAQFAELRAEMERYLKGR
;
A
#
# COMPACT_ATOMS: atom_id res chain seq x y z
N SER A 1 4.50 24.76 -5.22
CA SER A 1 3.61 23.88 -6.00
C SER A 1 4.16 22.47 -5.96
N THR A 2 3.69 21.71 -4.98
CA THR A 2 4.02 20.29 -4.77
C THR A 2 2.97 19.45 -5.48
N GLN A 3 3.17 19.14 -6.76
CA GLN A 3 2.45 18.06 -7.42
C GLN A 3 3.01 16.73 -6.90
N GLY A 4 2.24 16.07 -6.03
CA GLY A 4 2.53 14.72 -5.60
C GLY A 4 2.28 13.74 -6.75
N TYR A 5 3.32 13.05 -7.18
CA TYR A 5 3.19 11.92 -8.11
C TYR A 5 2.50 10.76 -7.37
N SER A 6 1.20 10.62 -7.59
CA SER A 6 0.45 9.41 -7.35
C SER A 6 0.81 8.44 -8.48
N SER A 7 1.08 7.16 -8.20
CA SER A 7 1.30 6.20 -9.27
C SER A 7 0.05 6.14 -10.16
N ALA A 8 0.23 6.03 -11.48
CA ALA A 8 -0.88 6.03 -12.45
C ALA A 8 -1.92 4.93 -12.12
N ALA A 9 -1.48 3.76 -11.66
CA ALA A 9 -2.38 2.69 -11.20
C ALA A 9 -3.17 3.08 -9.94
N SER A 10 -2.51 3.73 -8.95
CA SER A 10 -3.20 4.30 -7.79
C SER A 10 -4.20 5.38 -8.18
N ASP A 11 -3.91 6.18 -9.22
CA ASP A 11 -4.82 7.22 -9.72
C ASP A 11 -5.97 6.66 -10.53
N VAL A 12 -5.76 5.59 -11.30
CA VAL A 12 -6.82 4.87 -12.01
C VAL A 12 -7.73 4.18 -10.99
N TYR A 13 -7.17 3.55 -9.97
CA TYR A 13 -7.94 2.90 -8.90
C TYR A 13 -8.66 3.92 -8.02
N LYS A 14 -7.99 5.02 -7.65
CA LYS A 14 -8.62 6.15 -6.96
C LYS A 14 -9.69 6.83 -7.78
N ARG A 15 -9.56 6.88 -9.12
CA ARG A 15 -10.64 7.37 -10.01
C ARG A 15 -11.82 6.42 -10.07
N GLN A 16 -11.64 5.12 -9.89
CA GLN A 16 -12.74 4.17 -9.82
C GLN A 16 -13.50 4.22 -8.48
N ILE A 17 -12.81 4.51 -7.36
CA ILE A 17 -13.41 4.68 -6.03
C ILE A 17 -13.83 6.13 -5.78
N LEU A 18 -13.05 7.10 -6.27
CA LEU A 18 -13.36 8.52 -6.26
C LEU A 18 -14.04 8.91 -7.59
N PHE A 19 -15.15 8.28 -7.93
CA PHE A 19 -15.95 8.80 -9.05
C PHE A 19 -16.09 10.31 -8.92
N GLY A 20 -15.19 11.01 -9.63
CA GLY A 20 -15.03 12.40 -9.93
C GLY A 20 -16.15 13.33 -9.51
N GLY A 21 -16.31 13.58 -8.21
CA GLY A 21 -17.22 14.55 -7.69
C GLY A 21 -16.98 14.80 -6.21
N PRO A 22 -17.37 15.96 -5.68
CA PRO A 22 -17.34 16.18 -4.25
C PRO A 22 -18.11 15.06 -3.53
N LEU A 23 -17.72 14.72 -2.30
CA LEU A 23 -18.34 13.68 -1.47
C LEU A 23 -19.88 13.70 -1.44
N SER A 24 -20.49 14.87 -1.73
CA SER A 24 -21.94 15.02 -1.93
C SER A 24 -22.51 14.22 -3.10
N ALA A 25 -21.73 13.91 -4.13
CA ALA A 25 -22.16 13.04 -5.24
C ALA A 25 -22.06 11.53 -4.87
N GLY A 26 -21.26 11.19 -3.86
CA GLY A 26 -21.07 9.81 -3.38
C GLY A 26 -22.30 9.25 -2.65
N LYS A 27 -23.14 10.09 -2.04
CA LYS A 27 -24.33 9.63 -1.30
C LYS A 27 -25.33 8.86 -2.17
N GLY A 28 -25.50 9.28 -3.44
CA GLY A 28 -26.33 8.56 -4.39
C GLY A 28 -25.78 7.18 -4.77
N LEU A 29 -24.46 7.02 -4.82
CA LEU A 29 -23.79 5.75 -5.13
C LEU A 29 -23.85 4.78 -3.96
N ILE A 30 -23.73 5.26 -2.72
CA ILE A 30 -23.85 4.41 -1.52
C ILE A 30 -25.22 3.69 -1.52
N ARG A 31 -26.30 4.39 -1.89
CA ARG A 31 -27.65 3.80 -1.97
C ARG A 31 -27.79 2.66 -3.00
N THR A 32 -26.83 2.53 -3.92
CA THR A 32 -26.80 1.39 -4.86
C THR A 32 -26.39 0.09 -4.16
N TYR A 33 -25.69 0.18 -3.04
CA TYR A 33 -25.10 -0.97 -2.32
C TYR A 33 -25.62 -1.14 -0.90
N VAL A 34 -26.03 -0.04 -0.24
CA VAL A 34 -26.44 -0.03 1.17
C VAL A 34 -27.68 0.84 1.30
N ASP A 35 -28.82 0.25 1.67
CA ASP A 35 -30.11 0.94 1.77
C ASP A 35 -30.21 1.85 3.01
N ASP A 36 -29.52 1.49 4.11
CA ASP A 36 -29.59 2.21 5.37
C ASP A 36 -28.67 3.44 5.38
N ALA A 37 -29.29 4.63 5.44
CA ALA A 37 -28.59 5.90 5.51
C ALA A 37 -27.78 6.09 6.83
N ALA A 38 -28.07 5.30 7.88
CA ALA A 38 -27.28 5.34 9.12
C ALA A 38 -25.83 4.87 8.92
N GLU A 39 -25.54 4.14 7.84
CA GLU A 39 -24.21 3.67 7.50
C GLU A 39 -23.37 4.71 6.73
N ASP A 40 -23.95 5.78 6.22
CA ASP A 40 -23.27 6.72 5.32
C ASP A 40 -22.03 7.34 5.96
N GLU A 41 -22.14 7.83 7.19
CA GLU A 41 -21.02 8.47 7.89
C GLU A 41 -19.85 7.50 8.07
N VAL A 42 -20.14 6.24 8.38
CA VAL A 42 -19.12 5.20 8.59
C VAL A 42 -18.42 4.88 7.27
N ILE A 43 -19.18 4.69 6.19
CA ILE A 43 -18.66 4.39 4.85
C ILE A 43 -17.83 5.55 4.32
N GLU A 44 -18.37 6.78 4.37
CA GLU A 44 -17.65 7.98 3.92
C GLU A 44 -16.35 8.21 4.70
N THR A 45 -16.38 7.99 6.02
CA THR A 45 -15.19 8.14 6.85
C THR A 45 -14.14 7.09 6.50
N ALA A 46 -14.53 5.82 6.38
CA ALA A 46 -13.61 4.75 6.01
C ALA A 46 -12.96 5.01 4.64
N ILE A 47 -13.77 5.43 3.63
CA ILE A 47 -13.26 5.78 2.30
C ILE A 47 -12.32 6.99 2.36
N ARG A 48 -12.64 8.02 3.13
CA ARG A 48 -11.81 9.22 3.24
C ARG A 48 -10.44 8.95 3.85
N VAL A 49 -10.37 8.05 4.84
CA VAL A 49 -9.14 7.81 5.59
C VAL A 49 -8.34 6.57 5.15
N HIS A 50 -8.84 5.79 4.16
CA HIS A 50 -8.19 4.54 3.76
C HIS A 50 -6.72 4.71 3.37
N SER A 51 -6.38 5.80 2.69
CA SER A 51 -5.01 6.11 2.25
C SER A 51 -4.26 7.09 3.17
N ALA A 52 -4.85 7.51 4.29
CA ALA A 52 -4.18 8.37 5.26
C ALA A 52 -3.08 7.61 6.01
N TYR A 53 -1.98 8.28 6.36
CA TYR A 53 -0.90 7.65 7.11
C TYR A 53 -1.39 7.11 8.48
N ARG A 54 -2.26 7.86 9.15
CA ARG A 54 -2.91 7.43 10.41
C ARG A 54 -4.40 7.67 10.34
N ILE A 55 -5.16 6.83 11.04
CA ILE A 55 -6.59 7.05 11.27
C ILE A 55 -6.76 8.16 12.29
N PRO A 56 -7.76 9.05 12.16
CA PRO A 56 -8.09 10.04 13.17
C PRO A 56 -8.36 9.41 14.54
N GLU A 57 -7.89 10.04 15.59
CA GLU A 57 -8.19 9.63 16.97
C GLU A 57 -9.65 9.93 17.34
N GLY A 58 -10.19 9.19 18.30
CA GLY A 58 -11.53 9.44 18.86
C GLY A 58 -12.70 8.92 18.01
N LEU A 59 -12.44 8.08 17.00
CA LEU A 59 -13.52 7.39 16.31
C LEU A 59 -14.23 6.41 17.24
N VAL A 60 -15.55 6.25 17.03
CA VAL A 60 -16.29 5.18 17.73
C VAL A 60 -15.75 3.81 17.30
N PRO A 61 -15.74 2.78 18.18
CA PRO A 61 -15.07 1.51 17.94
C PRO A 61 -15.49 0.79 16.63
N ARG A 62 -16.77 0.89 16.26
CA ARG A 62 -17.28 0.32 15.01
C ARG A 62 -16.68 1.01 13.78
N MET A 63 -16.62 2.33 13.78
CA MET A 63 -16.06 3.14 12.70
C MET A 63 -14.56 2.90 12.56
N GLU A 64 -13.83 2.90 13.67
CA GLU A 64 -12.40 2.60 13.71
C GLU A 64 -12.11 1.23 13.12
N LYS A 65 -12.86 0.20 13.53
CA LYS A 65 -12.73 -1.16 13.00
C LYS A 65 -12.94 -1.23 11.48
N LEU A 66 -13.97 -0.56 10.95
CA LEU A 66 -14.24 -0.54 9.51
C LEU A 66 -13.17 0.24 8.73
N CYS A 67 -12.65 1.33 9.29
CA CYS A 67 -11.51 2.03 8.73
C CYS A 67 -10.29 1.10 8.62
N HIS A 68 -9.97 0.34 9.66
CA HIS A 68 -8.87 -0.63 9.64
C HIS A 68 -9.10 -1.76 8.62
N ILE A 69 -10.31 -2.31 8.54
CA ILE A 69 -10.64 -3.35 7.54
C ILE A 69 -10.39 -2.84 6.12
N LEU A 70 -10.89 -1.65 5.79
CA LEU A 70 -10.69 -1.08 4.46
C LEU A 70 -9.22 -0.77 4.17
N ARG A 71 -8.47 -0.28 5.17
CA ARG A 71 -7.03 -0.02 5.03
C ARG A 71 -6.23 -1.29 4.81
N ASP A 72 -6.53 -2.35 5.53
CA ASP A 72 -5.88 -3.64 5.33
C ASP A 72 -6.18 -4.20 3.94
N ALA A 73 -7.45 -4.14 3.51
CA ALA A 73 -7.86 -4.58 2.17
C ALA A 73 -7.15 -3.79 1.05
N ASP A 74 -7.05 -2.47 1.18
CA ASP A 74 -6.32 -1.60 0.24
C ASP A 74 -4.83 -1.99 0.14
N LYS A 75 -4.16 -2.22 1.29
CA LYS A 75 -2.76 -2.62 1.29
C LYS A 75 -2.54 -4.00 0.65
N ILE A 76 -3.43 -4.96 0.92
CA ILE A 76 -3.40 -6.28 0.29
C ILE A 76 -3.57 -6.16 -1.24
N ASP A 77 -4.51 -5.34 -1.69
CA ASP A 77 -4.74 -5.10 -3.12
C ASP A 77 -3.57 -4.39 -3.79
N ILE A 78 -2.90 -3.45 -3.11
CA ILE A 78 -1.69 -2.80 -3.60
C ILE A 78 -0.59 -3.84 -3.90
N LEU A 79 -0.39 -4.84 -3.06
CA LEU A 79 0.58 -5.91 -3.33
C LEU A 79 0.23 -6.66 -4.62
N ARG A 80 -1.05 -7.00 -4.83
CA ARG A 80 -1.54 -7.64 -6.05
C ARG A 80 -1.28 -6.77 -7.28
N VAL A 81 -1.68 -5.50 -7.24
CA VAL A 81 -1.50 -4.55 -8.36
C VAL A 81 -0.04 -4.42 -8.75
N ASN A 82 0.89 -4.40 -7.78
CA ASN A 82 2.32 -4.31 -8.05
C ASN A 82 2.93 -5.60 -8.66
N VAL A 83 2.19 -6.69 -8.69
CA VAL A 83 2.58 -7.93 -9.38
C VAL A 83 1.89 -8.06 -10.74
N ASP A 84 0.62 -7.67 -10.81
CA ASP A 84 -0.21 -7.85 -12.00
C ASP A 84 0.02 -6.75 -13.06
N VAL A 85 0.48 -5.58 -12.64
CA VAL A 85 0.78 -4.43 -13.52
C VAL A 85 2.29 -4.22 -13.58
N PRO A 86 2.87 -3.94 -14.77
CA PRO A 86 4.29 -3.64 -14.89
C PRO A 86 4.71 -2.51 -13.94
N LEU A 87 5.76 -2.74 -13.15
CA LEU A 87 6.25 -1.76 -12.17
C LEU A 87 6.68 -0.45 -12.83
N GLU A 88 7.15 -0.51 -14.07
CA GLU A 88 7.52 0.63 -14.89
C GLU A 88 6.33 1.58 -15.13
N GLU A 89 5.13 1.01 -15.34
CA GLU A 89 3.89 1.79 -15.49
C GLU A 89 3.44 2.37 -14.15
N ILE A 90 3.51 1.57 -13.08
CA ILE A 90 3.12 2.00 -11.73
C ILE A 90 3.97 3.17 -11.25
N TYR A 91 5.29 3.13 -11.50
CA TYR A 91 6.23 4.12 -10.99
C TYR A 91 6.63 5.17 -12.02
N ASN A 92 6.10 5.08 -13.25
CA ASN A 92 6.44 5.96 -14.37
C ASN A 92 7.95 6.08 -14.55
N THR A 93 8.60 4.94 -14.73
CA THR A 93 10.04 4.78 -14.88
C THR A 93 10.36 3.81 -16.03
N THR A 94 11.60 3.75 -16.44
CA THR A 94 12.04 2.75 -17.42
C THR A 94 12.50 1.46 -16.72
N THR A 95 12.45 0.34 -17.45
CA THR A 95 13.01 -0.95 -16.98
C THR A 95 14.48 -0.80 -16.60
N GLU A 96 15.23 0.00 -17.35
CA GLU A 96 16.65 0.24 -17.11
C GLU A 96 16.87 0.98 -15.79
N GLU A 97 16.16 2.08 -15.56
CA GLU A 97 16.23 2.85 -14.31
C GLU A 97 15.81 1.99 -13.12
N LEU A 98 14.69 1.27 -13.22
CA LEU A 98 14.17 0.45 -12.13
C LEU A 98 15.15 -0.67 -11.75
N ARG A 99 15.68 -1.40 -12.75
CA ARG A 99 16.53 -2.58 -12.50
C ARG A 99 17.98 -2.26 -12.19
N ASN A 100 18.46 -1.05 -12.47
CA ASN A 100 19.82 -0.62 -12.13
C ASN A 100 19.89 0.21 -10.83
N ALA A 101 18.76 0.71 -10.35
CA ALA A 101 18.71 1.49 -9.12
C ALA A 101 19.06 0.65 -7.88
N ALA A 102 19.70 1.28 -6.90
CA ALA A 102 19.88 0.72 -5.56
C ALA A 102 18.78 1.22 -4.61
N VAL A 103 18.42 0.39 -3.63
CA VAL A 103 17.57 0.82 -2.51
C VAL A 103 18.39 1.80 -1.66
N THR A 104 17.80 2.96 -1.34
CA THR A 104 18.49 3.94 -0.49
C THR A 104 18.61 3.45 0.94
N GLN A 105 19.68 3.83 1.64
CA GLN A 105 19.91 3.38 3.02
C GLN A 105 18.75 3.79 3.95
N ALA A 106 18.23 5.01 3.79
CA ALA A 106 17.09 5.47 4.61
C ALA A 106 15.84 4.60 4.45
N VAL A 107 15.62 3.99 3.27
CA VAL A 107 14.51 3.06 3.03
C VAL A 107 14.80 1.70 3.68
N MET A 108 16.03 1.21 3.61
CA MET A 108 16.45 0.00 4.32
C MET A 108 16.27 0.15 5.83
N ASP A 109 16.74 1.27 6.41
CA ASP A 109 16.62 1.55 7.84
C ASP A 109 15.15 1.60 8.27
N SER A 110 14.30 2.32 7.51
CA SER A 110 12.85 2.39 7.75
C SER A 110 12.17 1.02 7.69
N PHE A 111 12.63 0.13 6.81
CA PHE A 111 12.08 -1.21 6.72
C PHE A 111 12.36 -2.05 7.97
N TYR A 112 13.56 -1.93 8.55
CA TYR A 112 13.92 -2.60 9.80
C TYR A 112 13.18 -2.06 11.04
N GLU A 113 12.62 -0.86 10.97
CA GLU A 113 11.76 -0.29 12.01
C GLU A 113 10.34 -0.88 11.99
N HIS A 114 10.01 -1.72 11.02
CA HIS A 114 8.72 -2.41 10.85
C HIS A 114 7.51 -1.48 10.73
N HIS A 115 7.65 -0.42 9.92
CA HIS A 115 6.51 0.39 9.50
C HIS A 115 6.60 0.85 8.04
N ALA A 116 5.48 1.38 7.53
CA ALA A 116 5.40 1.81 6.15
C ALA A 116 6.44 2.90 5.85
N THR A 117 7.22 2.68 4.80
CA THR A 117 8.23 3.63 4.34
C THR A 117 7.61 4.95 3.89
N LEU A 118 8.00 6.05 4.51
CA LEU A 118 7.53 7.39 4.17
C LEU A 118 7.91 7.77 2.73
N ARG A 119 6.99 8.43 2.03
CA ARG A 119 7.24 8.88 0.67
C ARG A 119 8.42 9.87 0.58
N SER A 120 8.60 10.68 1.60
CA SER A 120 9.64 11.72 1.65
C SER A 120 11.07 11.19 1.65
N ILE A 121 11.31 9.93 2.02
CA ILE A 121 12.65 9.32 2.04
C ILE A 121 12.96 8.51 0.78
N LYS A 122 11.96 8.23 -0.07
CA LYS A 122 12.13 7.50 -1.32
C LYS A 122 12.85 8.38 -2.36
N ARG A 123 13.91 7.89 -2.97
CA ARG A 123 14.75 8.62 -3.95
C ARG A 123 14.87 7.91 -5.29
N THR A 124 14.71 6.59 -5.30
CA THR A 124 14.89 5.76 -6.48
C THR A 124 13.59 5.02 -6.84
N PRO A 125 13.42 4.56 -8.09
CA PRO A 125 12.27 3.75 -8.45
C PRO A 125 12.12 2.48 -7.60
N VAL A 126 13.21 1.81 -7.27
CA VAL A 126 13.19 0.58 -6.45
C VAL A 126 12.80 0.85 -4.99
N ASP A 127 13.01 2.07 -4.46
CA ASP A 127 12.51 2.48 -3.14
C ASP A 127 10.98 2.39 -3.05
N HIS A 128 10.28 2.61 -4.18
CA HIS A 128 8.82 2.48 -4.22
C HIS A 128 8.38 1.03 -4.11
N VAL A 129 9.13 0.09 -4.70
CA VAL A 129 8.88 -1.35 -4.55
C VAL A 129 8.98 -1.75 -3.07
N VAL A 130 10.09 -1.40 -2.42
CA VAL A 130 10.30 -1.66 -0.98
C VAL A 130 9.22 -0.97 -0.14
N GLY A 131 8.85 0.26 -0.51
CA GLY A 131 7.79 1.00 0.17
C GLY A 131 6.42 0.33 0.09
N HIS A 132 6.10 -0.38 -1.01
CA HIS A 132 4.85 -1.15 -1.09
C HIS A 132 4.95 -2.47 -0.32
N ILE A 133 6.10 -3.14 -0.32
CA ILE A 133 6.37 -4.31 0.52
C ILE A 133 6.19 -3.94 2.01
N SER A 134 6.69 -2.78 2.44
CA SER A 134 6.62 -2.32 3.84
C SER A 134 5.20 -2.06 4.35
N LEU A 135 4.19 -1.94 3.45
CA LEU A 135 2.78 -1.81 3.86
C LEU A 135 2.28 -3.01 4.68
N VAL A 136 2.93 -4.16 4.57
CA VAL A 136 2.60 -5.36 5.36
C VAL A 136 2.78 -5.13 6.85
N PHE A 137 3.71 -4.27 7.26
CA PHE A 137 3.92 -3.91 8.67
C PHE A 137 2.75 -3.16 9.28
N GLU A 138 1.93 -2.50 8.45
CA GLU A 138 0.76 -1.73 8.87
C GLU A 138 -0.54 -2.55 8.92
N LEU A 139 -0.49 -3.85 8.63
CA LEU A 139 -1.67 -4.70 8.71
C LEU A 139 -2.08 -4.92 10.17
N VAL A 140 -3.35 -4.65 10.46
CA VAL A 140 -3.88 -4.67 11.83
C VAL A 140 -4.42 -6.04 12.21
N PHE A 141 -5.09 -6.72 11.27
CA PHE A 141 -5.76 -7.98 11.56
C PHE A 141 -4.89 -9.21 11.24
N PRO A 142 -4.84 -10.23 12.12
CA PRO A 142 -4.16 -11.49 11.82
C PRO A 142 -4.66 -12.14 10.54
N GLU A 143 -5.96 -11.98 10.24
CA GLU A 143 -6.59 -12.49 9.03
C GLU A 143 -6.00 -11.84 7.76
N SER A 144 -5.72 -10.54 7.80
CA SER A 144 -5.07 -9.81 6.71
C SER A 144 -3.66 -10.36 6.45
N VAL A 145 -2.91 -10.67 7.49
CA VAL A 145 -1.59 -11.30 7.38
C VAL A 145 -1.69 -12.69 6.77
N ARG A 146 -2.70 -13.49 7.17
CA ARG A 146 -2.96 -14.80 6.60
C ARG A 146 -3.26 -14.71 5.10
N ILE A 147 -4.13 -13.78 4.70
CA ILE A 147 -4.47 -13.54 3.28
C ILE A 147 -3.23 -13.18 2.46
N VAL A 148 -2.36 -12.29 2.96
CA VAL A 148 -1.11 -11.93 2.27
C VAL A 148 -0.21 -13.14 2.05
N LYS A 149 -0.07 -14.02 3.07
CA LYS A 149 0.70 -15.26 2.94
C LYS A 149 0.10 -16.20 1.90
N GLU A 150 -1.23 -16.37 1.90
CA GLU A 150 -1.94 -17.28 0.98
C GLU A 150 -1.91 -16.80 -0.48
N GLN A 151 -2.03 -15.51 -0.72
CA GLN A 151 -2.03 -14.95 -2.08
C GLN A 151 -0.65 -14.98 -2.74
N GLY A 152 0.43 -14.94 -1.99
CA GLY A 152 1.80 -15.03 -2.49
C GLY A 152 2.31 -13.81 -3.27
N TYR A 153 1.58 -12.70 -3.34
CA TYR A 153 2.03 -11.49 -4.03
C TYR A 153 3.22 -10.82 -3.34
N LEU A 154 3.21 -10.81 -2.00
CA LEU A 154 4.34 -10.32 -1.21
C LEU A 154 5.63 -11.07 -1.54
N GLU A 155 5.55 -12.40 -1.62
CA GLU A 155 6.70 -13.25 -1.95
C GLU A 155 7.27 -12.93 -3.33
N LYS A 156 6.40 -12.72 -4.33
CA LYS A 156 6.81 -12.30 -5.67
C LYS A 156 7.52 -10.96 -5.68
N LEU A 157 7.03 -9.97 -4.92
CA LEU A 157 7.67 -8.65 -4.81
C LEU A 157 9.01 -8.73 -4.09
N LEU A 158 9.13 -9.54 -3.05
CA LEU A 158 10.38 -9.80 -2.33
C LEU A 158 11.44 -10.50 -3.20
N HIS A 159 11.03 -11.19 -4.26
CA HIS A 159 11.91 -11.78 -5.27
C HIS A 159 12.14 -10.86 -6.48
N PHE A 160 12.05 -9.55 -6.29
CA PHE A 160 12.41 -8.59 -7.32
C PHE A 160 13.85 -8.83 -7.82
N GLU A 161 14.00 -9.00 -9.13
CA GLU A 161 15.29 -9.23 -9.78
C GLU A 161 15.86 -7.90 -10.30
N SER A 162 17.00 -7.51 -9.75
CA SER A 162 17.76 -6.34 -10.19
C SER A 162 18.95 -6.72 -11.06
N ARG A 163 19.40 -5.81 -11.91
CA ARG A 163 20.72 -5.90 -12.57
C ARG A 163 21.85 -5.38 -11.69
N ASN A 164 21.50 -4.69 -10.61
CA ASN A 164 22.42 -4.18 -9.60
C ASN A 164 22.66 -5.23 -8.51
N ALA A 165 23.88 -5.72 -8.38
CA ALA A 165 24.24 -6.73 -7.39
C ALA A 165 23.99 -6.27 -5.94
N VAL A 166 24.16 -4.96 -5.65
CA VAL A 166 23.87 -4.38 -4.33
C VAL A 166 22.38 -4.53 -4.02
N THR A 167 21.51 -4.21 -4.98
CA THR A 167 20.06 -4.32 -4.80
C THR A 167 19.62 -5.75 -4.58
N ASN A 168 20.22 -6.71 -5.29
CA ASN A 168 19.92 -8.13 -5.06
C ASN A 168 20.31 -8.59 -3.64
N ALA A 169 21.46 -8.11 -3.11
CA ALA A 169 21.85 -8.35 -1.73
C ALA A 169 20.85 -7.70 -0.74
N GLN A 170 20.47 -6.43 -0.98
CA GLN A 170 19.46 -5.74 -0.18
C GLN A 170 18.12 -6.48 -0.15
N PHE A 171 17.64 -6.98 -1.29
CA PHE A 171 16.40 -7.78 -1.34
C PHE A 171 16.54 -9.13 -0.62
N ALA A 172 17.73 -9.73 -0.59
CA ALA A 172 17.97 -10.92 0.24
C ALA A 172 17.81 -10.61 1.75
N GLU A 173 18.31 -9.45 2.19
CA GLU A 173 18.13 -8.97 3.57
C GLU A 173 16.67 -8.65 3.88
N LEU A 174 15.95 -7.95 2.98
CA LEU A 174 14.52 -7.63 3.13
C LEU A 174 13.67 -8.91 3.24
N ARG A 175 13.96 -9.95 2.44
CA ARG A 175 13.29 -11.26 2.56
C ARG A 175 13.49 -11.88 3.94
N ALA A 176 14.74 -11.96 4.39
CA ALA A 176 15.06 -12.54 5.68
C ALA A 176 14.38 -11.79 6.84
N GLU A 177 14.30 -10.46 6.75
CA GLU A 177 13.63 -9.63 7.75
C GLU A 177 12.12 -9.84 7.73
N MET A 178 11.49 -9.81 6.55
CA MET A 178 10.07 -10.04 6.41
C MET A 178 9.65 -11.43 6.89
N GLU A 179 10.44 -12.47 6.60
CA GLU A 179 10.19 -13.82 7.12
C GLU A 179 10.23 -13.87 8.65
N ARG A 180 11.20 -13.20 9.27
CA ARG A 180 11.29 -13.10 10.75
C ARG A 180 10.06 -12.43 11.33
N TYR A 181 9.67 -11.31 10.75
CA TYR A 181 8.47 -10.57 11.16
C TYR A 181 7.20 -11.41 11.06
N LEU A 182 7.00 -12.08 9.92
CA LEU A 182 5.80 -12.88 9.66
C LEU A 182 5.73 -14.17 10.49
N LYS A 183 6.87 -14.72 10.96
CA LYS A 183 6.89 -15.86 11.89
C LYS A 183 6.37 -15.50 13.28
N GLY A 184 6.47 -14.23 13.67
CA GLY A 184 5.98 -13.71 14.94
C GLY A 184 4.51 -13.24 14.93
N ARG A 185 3.87 -13.29 13.75
CA ARG A 185 2.48 -12.86 13.52
C ARG A 185 1.64 -14.05 13.06
#